data_3aa0f7ed10215c8db20cf15d136dbae0
#
_entry.id   3aa0f7ed10215c8db20cf15d136dbae0
#
_cell.length_a   1.000
_cell.length_b   1.000
_cell.length_c   1.000
_cell.angle_alpha   90.00
_cell.angle_beta   90.00
_cell.angle_gamma   90.00
#
_symmetry.space_group_name_H-M   'P 1'
#
loop_
_entity.id
_entity.type
_entity.pdbx_description
1 polymer ?
#
loop_
_entity_poly.entity_id
_entity_poly.type
_entity_poly.pdbx_seq_one_letter_code
_entity_poly.pdbx_strand_id
1 'polypeptide(L)'
;MTFLLPRADGRDGVPRTVINLANHLVDGFDVEIIGLLRGNTEPAFEIDQRITVRHVMDVRPFGPDGERRNLSEGGVDEHGNAVTRKLLFERQQPSAVAPLDPRHWASSDQPLIETLRSVRSDVVVGTTPALNLFVGSYAPSGVAKVGQDHMNFVWRTRDQDERAMMCQGIQGLDVFVPLTMGDQRDYQELLPDATTWITAIPNALSWPIADRAAPVVDKVVVAAGRLEEQKAFDRLITAYAPLVASRPGWRLDIYGSGSEMPKLRRLIKQLGVGRRVTLRGHSNQMPAVLRGCAIFAMSSEREGFPMVLLEAMSVGLPMVAYDCPRGPAEVLRDGVNGRLIPDGDDAAFTAALTELMDSVELRRQMGAAALADAAAYSMPHIVTRWEAVFARLGVHPEPAVR
;
A
#
# COMPACT_ATOMS: atom_id res chain seq x y z
N MET A 1 4.83 -1.74 -21.73
CA MET A 1 5.46 -1.96 -20.41
C MET A 1 4.77 -3.08 -19.65
N THR A 2 5.48 -3.77 -18.76
CA THR A 2 4.93 -4.90 -18.00
C THR A 2 5.11 -4.71 -16.50
N PHE A 3 4.01 -4.75 -15.74
CA PHE A 3 4.03 -4.76 -14.28
C PHE A 3 3.91 -6.19 -13.75
N LEU A 4 4.81 -6.58 -12.83
CA LEU A 4 4.76 -7.86 -12.13
C LEU A 4 4.18 -7.67 -10.74
N LEU A 5 3.12 -8.41 -10.42
CA LEU A 5 2.43 -8.40 -9.13
C LEU A 5 2.45 -9.80 -8.51
N PRO A 6 2.53 -9.93 -7.19
CA PRO A 6 2.30 -11.22 -6.54
C PRO A 6 0.92 -11.78 -6.88
N ARG A 7 -0.09 -10.89 -6.96
CA ARG A 7 -1.47 -11.21 -7.34
C ARG A 7 -2.14 -10.00 -7.99
N ALA A 8 -2.47 -10.09 -9.26
CA ALA A 8 -3.23 -9.05 -9.95
C ALA A 8 -4.70 -8.99 -9.49
N ASP A 9 -5.24 -10.10 -8.98
CA ASP A 9 -6.59 -10.25 -8.41
C ASP A 9 -6.66 -10.01 -6.90
N GLY A 10 -5.57 -9.54 -6.27
CA GLY A 10 -5.44 -9.31 -4.82
C GLY A 10 -6.25 -8.12 -4.34
N ARG A 11 -6.58 -8.10 -3.02
CA ARG A 11 -7.30 -7.01 -2.34
C ARG A 11 -6.38 -6.12 -1.51
N ASP A 12 -5.07 -6.32 -1.61
CA ASP A 12 -4.06 -5.61 -0.83
C ASP A 12 -3.74 -4.24 -1.44
N GLY A 13 -2.97 -3.43 -0.70
CA GLY A 13 -2.58 -2.09 -1.14
C GLY A 13 -1.71 -2.07 -2.39
N VAL A 14 -0.82 -3.08 -2.57
CA VAL A 14 0.08 -3.14 -3.73
C VAL A 14 -0.70 -3.29 -5.05
N PRO A 15 -1.58 -4.30 -5.23
CA PRO A 15 -2.42 -4.38 -6.43
C PRO A 15 -3.23 -3.11 -6.67
N ARG A 16 -3.83 -2.53 -5.63
CA ARG A 16 -4.63 -1.29 -5.75
C ARG A 16 -3.81 -0.14 -6.34
N THR A 17 -2.63 0.12 -5.80
CA THR A 17 -1.77 1.23 -6.24
C THR A 17 -1.22 1.01 -7.65
N VAL A 18 -0.76 -0.20 -7.94
CA VAL A 18 -0.18 -0.54 -9.26
C VAL A 18 -1.25 -0.54 -10.34
N ILE A 19 -2.42 -1.11 -10.09
CA ILE A 19 -3.54 -1.10 -11.06
C ILE A 19 -4.01 0.33 -11.33
N ASN A 20 -4.15 1.16 -10.27
CA ASN A 20 -4.51 2.56 -10.45
C ASN A 20 -3.49 3.32 -11.31
N LEU A 21 -2.20 3.10 -11.11
CA LEU A 21 -1.15 3.68 -11.94
C LEU A 21 -1.22 3.15 -13.39
N ALA A 22 -1.35 1.85 -13.57
CA ALA A 22 -1.45 1.20 -14.88
C ALA A 22 -2.64 1.73 -15.70
N ASN A 23 -3.80 1.91 -15.06
CA ASN A 23 -5.01 2.47 -15.67
C ASN A 23 -4.83 3.91 -16.22
N HIS A 24 -3.85 4.65 -15.74
CA HIS A 24 -3.54 5.99 -16.26
C HIS A 24 -2.38 5.96 -17.25
N LEU A 25 -1.43 5.05 -17.09
CA LEU A 25 -0.32 4.89 -18.03
C LEU A 25 -0.78 4.34 -19.39
N VAL A 26 -1.89 3.60 -19.42
CA VAL A 26 -2.44 3.03 -20.66
C VAL A 26 -2.89 4.10 -21.68
N ASP A 27 -2.99 5.36 -21.29
CA ASP A 27 -3.28 6.46 -22.19
C ASP A 27 -2.07 6.83 -23.11
N GLY A 28 -0.86 6.46 -22.70
CA GLY A 28 0.36 6.75 -23.48
C GLY A 28 1.25 5.52 -23.70
N PHE A 29 0.90 4.36 -23.15
CA PHE A 29 1.74 3.17 -23.23
C PHE A 29 0.90 1.91 -23.45
N ASP A 30 1.46 0.93 -24.13
CA ASP A 30 0.93 -0.43 -24.11
C ASP A 30 1.29 -1.10 -22.77
N VAL A 31 0.28 -1.43 -21.98
CA VAL A 31 0.44 -1.89 -20.59
C VAL A 31 -0.02 -3.34 -20.44
N GLU A 32 0.86 -4.14 -19.85
CA GLU A 32 0.58 -5.50 -19.42
C GLU A 32 0.73 -5.65 -17.89
N ILE A 33 -0.14 -6.42 -17.26
CA ILE A 33 -0.02 -6.84 -15.87
C ILE A 33 0.14 -8.35 -15.81
N ILE A 34 1.23 -8.81 -15.20
CA ILE A 34 1.46 -10.24 -14.94
C ILE A 34 1.35 -10.50 -13.44
N GLY A 35 0.33 -11.26 -13.03
CA GLY A 35 0.20 -11.77 -11.67
C GLY A 35 0.95 -13.09 -11.52
N LEU A 36 1.80 -13.25 -10.48
CA LEU A 36 2.41 -14.53 -10.19
C LEU A 36 1.34 -15.60 -9.93
N LEU A 37 0.35 -15.26 -9.10
CA LEU A 37 -0.71 -16.17 -8.72
C LEU A 37 -2.09 -15.59 -9.11
N ARG A 38 -2.98 -16.45 -9.62
CA ARG A 38 -4.40 -16.17 -9.73
C ARG A 38 -5.16 -16.94 -8.67
N GLY A 39 -5.79 -16.25 -7.73
CA GLY A 39 -6.52 -16.88 -6.62
C GLY A 39 -8.01 -16.54 -6.58
N ASN A 40 -8.46 -15.51 -7.31
CA ASN A 40 -9.86 -15.11 -7.42
C ASN A 40 -10.35 -15.20 -8.87
N THR A 41 -11.66 -15.28 -9.06
CA THR A 41 -12.28 -15.28 -10.38
C THR A 41 -12.23 -13.89 -11.00
N GLU A 42 -12.54 -12.88 -10.19
CA GLU A 42 -12.57 -11.47 -10.57
C GLU A 42 -11.47 -10.68 -9.86
N PRO A 43 -10.86 -9.70 -10.51
CA PRO A 43 -9.97 -8.76 -9.84
C PRO A 43 -10.73 -7.93 -8.80
N ALA A 44 -10.04 -7.54 -7.73
CA ALA A 44 -10.65 -6.74 -6.67
C ALA A 44 -10.79 -5.25 -7.02
N PHE A 45 -10.05 -4.81 -8.02
CA PHE A 45 -10.01 -3.42 -8.52
C PHE A 45 -10.29 -3.43 -10.02
N GLU A 46 -10.92 -2.38 -10.49
CA GLU A 46 -11.20 -2.19 -11.92
C GLU A 46 -9.89 -2.03 -12.71
N ILE A 47 -9.78 -2.79 -13.80
CA ILE A 47 -8.64 -2.76 -14.72
C ILE A 47 -9.15 -2.27 -16.06
N ASP A 48 -8.52 -1.25 -16.65
CA ASP A 48 -8.87 -0.74 -17.97
C ASP A 48 -8.80 -1.87 -19.03
N GLN A 49 -9.79 -1.93 -19.88
CA GLN A 49 -9.92 -3.00 -20.90
C GLN A 49 -8.76 -3.07 -21.88
N ARG A 50 -7.99 -1.98 -22.03
CA ARG A 50 -6.80 -1.91 -22.88
C ARG A 50 -5.60 -2.64 -22.25
N ILE A 51 -5.63 -2.89 -20.94
CA ILE A 51 -4.54 -3.55 -20.21
C ILE A 51 -4.67 -5.07 -20.39
N THR A 52 -3.61 -5.67 -20.91
CA THR A 52 -3.51 -7.13 -20.97
C THR A 52 -3.16 -7.70 -19.58
N VAL A 53 -3.97 -8.66 -19.10
CA VAL A 53 -3.70 -9.31 -17.80
C VAL A 53 -3.41 -10.79 -18.01
N ARG A 54 -2.23 -11.22 -17.54
CA ARG A 54 -1.84 -12.65 -17.53
C ARG A 54 -1.49 -13.11 -16.11
N HIS A 55 -1.47 -14.41 -15.90
CA HIS A 55 -1.05 -15.03 -14.64
C HIS A 55 -0.07 -16.16 -14.93
N VAL A 56 0.97 -16.25 -14.10
CA VAL A 56 1.98 -17.31 -14.19
C VAL A 56 1.39 -18.64 -13.72
N MET A 57 0.66 -18.61 -12.58
CA MET A 57 0.04 -19.80 -11.99
C MET A 57 -1.41 -19.51 -11.60
N ASP A 58 -2.31 -20.47 -11.92
CA ASP A 58 -3.70 -20.41 -11.51
C ASP A 58 -3.96 -21.37 -10.34
N VAL A 59 -4.15 -20.78 -9.15
CA VAL A 59 -4.38 -21.50 -7.89
C VAL A 59 -5.85 -21.42 -7.42
N ARG A 60 -6.78 -21.08 -8.32
CA ARG A 60 -8.23 -21.05 -8.00
C ARG A 60 -8.75 -22.45 -7.75
N PRO A 61 -9.72 -22.61 -6.83
CA PRO A 61 -10.34 -23.92 -6.54
C PRO A 61 -11.26 -24.45 -7.65
N PHE A 62 -11.66 -23.56 -8.61
CA PHE A 62 -12.54 -23.92 -9.73
C PHE A 62 -11.91 -23.50 -11.06
N GLY A 63 -12.05 -24.34 -12.09
CA GLY A 63 -11.64 -24.05 -13.47
C GLY A 63 -12.53 -23.02 -14.14
N PRO A 64 -12.16 -22.56 -15.38
CA PRO A 64 -12.99 -21.64 -16.17
C PRO A 64 -14.36 -22.22 -16.53
N ASP A 65 -14.49 -23.54 -16.56
CA ASP A 65 -15.67 -24.32 -16.83
C ASP A 65 -16.61 -24.47 -15.62
N GLY A 66 -16.23 -23.92 -14.45
CA GLY A 66 -16.99 -24.06 -13.21
C GLY A 66 -16.79 -25.41 -12.52
N GLU A 67 -16.06 -26.34 -13.11
CA GLU A 67 -15.69 -27.58 -12.44
C GLU A 67 -14.67 -27.29 -11.30
N ARG A 68 -14.92 -27.97 -10.17
CA ARG A 68 -13.98 -27.91 -9.06
C ARG A 68 -12.68 -28.51 -9.54
N ARG A 69 -11.68 -27.65 -9.77
CA ARG A 69 -10.33 -28.12 -10.00
C ARG A 69 -9.96 -28.99 -8.81
N ASN A 70 -9.81 -30.24 -9.09
CA ASN A 70 -9.20 -31.12 -8.14
C ASN A 70 -7.75 -30.65 -8.03
N LEU A 71 -7.49 -29.72 -7.07
CA LEU A 71 -6.12 -29.39 -6.69
C LEU A 71 -5.41 -30.65 -6.16
N SER A 72 -6.14 -31.77 -6.08
CA SER A 72 -5.69 -33.12 -5.84
C SER A 72 -5.42 -33.94 -7.11
N GLU A 73 -5.67 -33.44 -8.34
CA GLU A 73 -5.16 -34.16 -9.52
C GLU A 73 -3.67 -33.93 -9.78
N GLY A 74 -3.06 -32.95 -9.05
CA GLY A 74 -1.67 -33.00 -8.69
C GLY A 74 -1.47 -33.18 -7.19
N GLY A 75 -2.43 -33.59 -6.42
CA GLY A 75 -2.53 -33.43 -5.00
C GLY A 75 -3.00 -34.66 -4.22
N VAL A 76 -2.63 -35.82 -4.63
CA VAL A 76 -2.41 -36.94 -3.69
C VAL A 76 -0.94 -36.88 -3.26
N ASP A 77 -0.71 -36.96 -1.96
CA ASP A 77 0.66 -37.12 -1.46
C ASP A 77 1.24 -38.50 -1.90
N GLU A 78 2.49 -38.70 -1.67
CA GLU A 78 3.21 -39.97 -1.95
C GLU A 78 2.57 -41.21 -1.29
N HIS A 79 1.57 -41.00 -0.39
CA HIS A 79 0.82 -42.02 0.32
C HIS A 79 -0.64 -42.15 -0.19
N GLY A 80 -1.01 -41.41 -1.25
CA GLY A 80 -2.35 -41.44 -1.84
C GLY A 80 -3.45 -40.68 -1.09
N ASN A 81 -3.10 -39.83 -0.09
CA ASN A 81 -4.05 -39.01 0.64
C ASN A 81 -4.37 -37.73 -0.13
N ALA A 82 -5.65 -37.35 -0.20
CA ALA A 82 -6.09 -36.10 -0.79
C ALA A 82 -5.47 -34.90 -0.06
N VAL A 83 -4.67 -34.10 -0.77
CA VAL A 83 -4.00 -32.93 -0.22
C VAL A 83 -4.90 -31.72 -0.38
N THR A 84 -5.36 -31.13 0.71
CA THR A 84 -6.14 -29.89 0.66
C THR A 84 -5.25 -28.73 0.18
N ARG A 85 -5.87 -27.65 -0.38
CA ARG A 85 -5.18 -26.44 -0.81
C ARG A 85 -4.18 -25.92 0.26
N LYS A 86 -4.57 -25.95 1.53
CA LYS A 86 -3.73 -25.54 2.66
C LYS A 86 -2.50 -26.45 2.78
N LEU A 87 -2.66 -27.75 2.66
CA LEU A 87 -1.55 -28.73 2.72
C LEU A 87 -0.63 -28.64 1.51
N LEU A 88 -1.14 -28.30 0.31
CA LEU A 88 -0.30 -28.04 -0.86
C LEU A 88 0.62 -26.84 -0.63
N PHE A 89 0.13 -25.76 0.00
CA PHE A 89 0.93 -24.60 0.32
C PHE A 89 1.93 -24.88 1.46
N GLU A 90 1.53 -25.62 2.48
CA GLU A 90 2.39 -25.97 3.63
C GLU A 90 3.52 -26.97 3.27
N ARG A 91 3.38 -27.75 2.19
CA ARG A 91 4.40 -28.72 1.73
C ARG A 91 5.27 -28.23 0.58
N GLN A 92 5.04 -27.03 0.05
CA GLN A 92 5.85 -26.48 -1.02
C GLN A 92 7.24 -26.11 -0.49
N GLN A 93 8.27 -26.51 -1.23
CA GLN A 93 9.62 -26.05 -0.96
C GLN A 93 9.72 -24.55 -1.23
N PRO A 94 10.44 -23.78 -0.40
CA PRO A 94 10.71 -22.38 -0.67
C PRO A 94 11.32 -22.18 -2.05
N SER A 95 11.08 -21.02 -2.65
CA SER A 95 11.73 -20.61 -3.90
C SER A 95 13.26 -20.72 -3.78
N ALA A 96 13.91 -21.21 -4.81
CA ALA A 96 15.37 -21.21 -4.88
C ALA A 96 15.95 -19.82 -5.15
N VAL A 97 15.14 -18.92 -5.73
CA VAL A 97 15.54 -17.54 -6.08
C VAL A 97 15.19 -16.57 -4.95
N ALA A 98 14.00 -16.70 -4.35
CA ALA A 98 13.52 -15.82 -3.30
C ALA A 98 13.03 -16.64 -2.08
N PRO A 99 13.91 -17.34 -1.38
CA PRO A 99 13.53 -18.31 -0.34
C PRO A 99 12.85 -17.71 0.89
N LEU A 100 13.02 -16.40 1.10
CA LEU A 100 12.47 -15.68 2.25
C LEU A 100 11.06 -15.10 1.99
N ASP A 101 10.58 -15.10 0.75
CA ASP A 101 9.21 -14.64 0.46
C ASP A 101 8.24 -15.84 0.45
N PRO A 102 7.34 -15.95 1.43
CA PRO A 102 6.41 -17.08 1.56
C PRO A 102 5.38 -17.17 0.43
N ARG A 103 5.34 -16.20 -0.48
CA ARG A 103 4.49 -16.19 -1.68
C ARG A 103 5.15 -16.84 -2.88
N HIS A 104 6.45 -17.11 -2.79
CA HIS A 104 7.26 -17.74 -3.83
C HIS A 104 7.69 -19.15 -3.44
N TRP A 105 7.49 -20.10 -4.33
CA TRP A 105 7.81 -21.51 -4.13
C TRP A 105 8.66 -22.03 -5.27
N ALA A 106 9.38 -23.12 -5.03
CA ALA A 106 10.17 -23.79 -6.05
C ALA A 106 9.36 -24.14 -7.30
N SER A 107 8.08 -24.48 -7.15
CA SER A 107 7.16 -24.74 -8.25
C SER A 107 6.78 -23.49 -9.06
N SER A 108 6.94 -22.29 -8.50
CA SER A 108 6.67 -21.02 -9.19
C SER A 108 7.91 -20.46 -9.89
N ASP A 109 9.11 -20.89 -9.52
CA ASP A 109 10.37 -20.30 -10.02
C ASP A 109 10.52 -20.47 -11.53
N GLN A 110 10.45 -21.71 -12.02
CA GLN A 110 10.65 -21.98 -13.44
C GLN A 110 9.60 -21.33 -14.34
N PRO A 111 8.27 -21.41 -14.05
CA PRO A 111 7.25 -20.70 -14.83
C PRO A 111 7.45 -19.18 -14.84
N LEU A 112 7.86 -18.56 -13.72
CA LEU A 112 8.14 -17.14 -13.65
C LEU A 112 9.39 -16.76 -14.46
N ILE A 113 10.46 -17.56 -14.37
CA ILE A 113 11.68 -17.37 -15.17
C ILE A 113 11.38 -17.43 -16.68
N GLU A 114 10.63 -18.42 -17.12
CA GLU A 114 10.22 -18.57 -18.52
C GLU A 114 9.37 -17.39 -18.98
N THR A 115 8.42 -16.96 -18.15
CA THR A 115 7.59 -15.80 -18.39
C THR A 115 8.45 -14.55 -18.56
N LEU A 116 9.39 -14.29 -17.64
CA LEU A 116 10.29 -13.13 -17.72
C LEU A 116 11.17 -13.15 -18.96
N ARG A 117 11.77 -14.31 -19.30
CA ARG A 117 12.60 -14.45 -20.52
C ARG A 117 11.80 -14.20 -21.81
N SER A 118 10.49 -14.41 -21.78
CA SER A 118 9.60 -14.21 -22.92
C SER A 118 9.02 -12.79 -23.05
N VAL A 119 9.23 -11.92 -22.06
CA VAL A 119 8.75 -10.53 -22.09
C VAL A 119 9.31 -9.79 -23.31
N ARG A 120 8.48 -8.99 -23.96
CA ARG A 120 8.80 -8.20 -25.15
C ARG A 120 8.61 -6.70 -24.97
N SER A 121 8.16 -6.27 -23.79
CA SER A 121 8.01 -4.85 -23.46
C SER A 121 9.35 -4.16 -23.27
N ASP A 122 9.38 -2.84 -23.46
CA ASP A 122 10.59 -2.04 -23.28
C ASP A 122 11.00 -1.93 -21.81
N VAL A 123 10.05 -2.06 -20.89
CA VAL A 123 10.28 -1.98 -19.44
C VAL A 123 9.48 -3.02 -18.68
N VAL A 124 10.12 -3.62 -17.67
CA VAL A 124 9.50 -4.52 -16.69
C VAL A 124 9.64 -3.93 -15.30
N VAL A 125 8.53 -3.86 -14.57
CA VAL A 125 8.44 -3.29 -13.21
C VAL A 125 8.12 -4.40 -12.22
N GLY A 126 9.06 -4.78 -11.37
CA GLY A 126 8.82 -5.63 -10.20
C GLY A 126 8.23 -4.81 -9.05
N THR A 127 7.28 -5.36 -8.30
CA THR A 127 6.54 -4.60 -7.28
C THR A 127 6.75 -5.13 -5.86
N THR A 128 7.67 -6.05 -5.67
CA THR A 128 8.08 -6.58 -4.36
C THR A 128 9.55 -6.99 -4.40
N PRO A 129 10.25 -7.10 -3.25
CA PRO A 129 11.65 -7.51 -3.22
C PRO A 129 11.94 -8.81 -3.97
N ALA A 130 11.10 -9.83 -3.80
CA ALA A 130 11.24 -11.09 -4.53
C ALA A 130 11.10 -10.90 -6.04
N LEU A 131 10.05 -10.20 -6.50
CA LEU A 131 9.85 -9.93 -7.93
C LEU A 131 10.97 -9.06 -8.51
N ASN A 132 11.51 -8.12 -7.73
CA ASN A 132 12.67 -7.31 -8.12
C ASN A 132 13.89 -8.19 -8.36
N LEU A 133 14.12 -9.18 -7.49
CA LEU A 133 15.21 -10.15 -7.65
C LEU A 133 15.04 -11.00 -8.91
N PHE A 134 13.82 -11.47 -9.20
CA PHE A 134 13.52 -12.19 -10.45
C PHE A 134 13.71 -11.31 -11.68
N VAL A 135 13.22 -10.06 -11.66
CA VAL A 135 13.40 -9.10 -12.76
C VAL A 135 14.87 -8.83 -13.03
N GLY A 136 15.64 -8.51 -11.99
CA GLY A 136 17.06 -8.24 -12.09
C GLY A 136 17.85 -9.42 -12.69
N SER A 137 17.48 -10.65 -12.31
CA SER A 137 18.21 -11.86 -12.67
C SER A 137 17.80 -12.45 -14.03
N TYR A 138 16.53 -12.33 -14.44
CA TYR A 138 16.01 -13.14 -15.55
C TYR A 138 15.33 -12.33 -16.66
N ALA A 139 15.02 -11.05 -16.48
CA ALA A 139 14.53 -10.22 -17.59
C ALA A 139 15.64 -10.05 -18.66
N PRO A 140 15.27 -10.00 -19.95
CA PRO A 140 16.25 -9.86 -21.05
C PRO A 140 17.12 -8.60 -20.92
N SER A 141 18.34 -8.64 -21.43
CA SER A 141 19.30 -7.52 -21.36
C SER A 141 18.83 -6.26 -22.13
N GLY A 142 17.94 -6.42 -23.10
CA GLY A 142 17.38 -5.29 -23.87
C GLY A 142 16.13 -4.66 -23.25
N VAL A 143 15.68 -5.15 -22.08
CA VAL A 143 14.49 -4.64 -21.37
C VAL A 143 14.93 -3.85 -20.16
N ALA A 144 14.43 -2.63 -20.00
CA ALA A 144 14.70 -1.81 -18.83
C ALA A 144 14.07 -2.46 -17.56
N LYS A 145 14.85 -2.56 -16.50
CA LYS A 145 14.51 -3.26 -15.28
C LYS A 145 14.23 -2.27 -14.15
N VAL A 146 12.98 -2.15 -13.75
CA VAL A 146 12.54 -1.25 -12.69
C VAL A 146 12.03 -2.07 -11.51
N GLY A 147 12.35 -1.67 -10.30
CA GLY A 147 11.80 -2.27 -9.08
C GLY A 147 11.09 -1.26 -8.22
N GLN A 148 9.95 -1.65 -7.64
CA GLN A 148 9.27 -0.90 -6.58
C GLN A 148 9.34 -1.63 -5.27
N ASP A 149 9.25 -0.89 -4.16
CA ASP A 149 8.88 -1.47 -2.86
C ASP A 149 7.77 -0.62 -2.22
N HIS A 150 6.79 -1.31 -1.66
CA HIS A 150 5.62 -0.72 -1.00
C HIS A 150 5.68 -0.81 0.53
N MET A 151 6.86 -1.12 1.08
CA MET A 151 7.15 -1.14 2.51
C MET A 151 8.36 -0.24 2.79
N ASN A 152 8.50 0.25 4.03
CA ASN A 152 9.61 1.11 4.40
C ASN A 152 10.93 0.35 4.58
N PHE A 153 12.04 1.07 4.41
CA PHE A 153 13.41 0.59 4.58
C PHE A 153 13.65 -0.06 5.95
N VAL A 154 13.23 0.58 7.04
CA VAL A 154 13.48 0.10 8.41
C VAL A 154 12.91 -1.29 8.63
N TRP A 155 11.71 -1.54 8.10
CA TRP A 155 11.07 -2.84 8.20
C TRP A 155 11.74 -3.90 7.31
N ARG A 156 12.13 -3.52 6.10
CA ARG A 156 12.78 -4.42 5.12
C ARG A 156 14.18 -4.85 5.52
N THR A 157 14.88 -4.02 6.28
CA THR A 157 16.29 -4.25 6.61
C THR A 157 16.52 -4.73 8.05
N ARG A 158 15.44 -4.99 8.81
CA ARG A 158 15.50 -5.48 10.19
C ARG A 158 16.08 -6.89 10.30
N ASP A 159 15.83 -7.73 9.31
CA ASP A 159 16.38 -9.06 9.18
C ASP A 159 17.55 -9.06 8.20
N GLN A 160 18.64 -9.74 8.56
CA GLN A 160 19.89 -9.72 7.78
C GLN A 160 19.73 -10.41 6.43
N ASP A 161 18.98 -11.51 6.39
CA ASP A 161 18.82 -12.31 5.18
C ASP A 161 17.83 -11.63 4.22
N GLU A 162 16.71 -11.06 4.75
CA GLU A 162 15.79 -10.21 3.96
C GLU A 162 16.54 -9.01 3.35
N ARG A 163 17.40 -8.35 4.14
CA ARG A 163 18.24 -7.24 3.70
C ARG A 163 19.19 -7.69 2.57
N ALA A 164 19.86 -8.84 2.71
CA ALA A 164 20.79 -9.34 1.69
C ALA A 164 20.06 -9.65 0.38
N MET A 165 18.91 -10.34 0.43
CA MET A 165 18.05 -10.63 -0.73
C MET A 165 17.61 -9.33 -1.43
N MET A 166 17.23 -8.33 -0.65
CA MET A 166 16.79 -7.04 -1.18
C MET A 166 17.93 -6.27 -1.84
N CYS A 167 19.12 -6.22 -1.23
CA CYS A 167 20.30 -5.61 -1.84
C CYS A 167 20.65 -6.27 -3.18
N GLN A 168 20.64 -7.59 -3.24
CA GLN A 168 20.88 -8.35 -4.47
C GLN A 168 19.83 -8.01 -5.55
N GLY A 169 18.55 -7.94 -5.15
CA GLY A 169 17.46 -7.58 -6.07
C GLY A 169 17.66 -6.18 -6.66
N ILE A 170 17.98 -5.19 -5.81
CA ILE A 170 18.19 -3.80 -6.24
C ILE A 170 19.39 -3.69 -7.19
N GLN A 171 20.51 -4.32 -6.91
CA GLN A 171 21.72 -4.27 -7.74
C GLN A 171 21.52 -4.83 -9.16
N GLY A 172 20.51 -5.68 -9.36
CA GLY A 172 20.14 -6.22 -10.67
C GLY A 172 19.25 -5.32 -11.52
N LEU A 173 18.83 -4.16 -11.01
CA LEU A 173 17.90 -3.24 -11.66
C LEU A 173 18.60 -2.02 -12.25
N ASP A 174 18.00 -1.41 -13.28
CA ASP A 174 18.40 -0.10 -13.80
C ASP A 174 17.88 1.03 -12.89
N VAL A 175 16.66 0.86 -12.35
CA VAL A 175 16.02 1.82 -11.45
C VAL A 175 15.34 1.10 -10.28
N PHE A 176 15.50 1.65 -9.07
CA PHE A 176 14.74 1.23 -7.88
C PHE A 176 13.93 2.41 -7.31
N VAL A 177 12.65 2.17 -7.06
CA VAL A 177 11.68 3.20 -6.69
C VAL A 177 11.05 2.89 -5.33
N PRO A 178 11.64 3.37 -4.22
CA PRO A 178 10.98 3.40 -2.91
C PRO A 178 9.91 4.49 -2.88
N LEU A 179 9.05 4.48 -1.83
CA LEU A 179 7.91 5.40 -1.72
C LEU A 179 8.26 6.74 -1.08
N THR A 180 9.35 6.84 -0.31
CA THR A 180 9.70 8.03 0.46
C THR A 180 11.11 8.53 0.15
N MET A 181 11.31 9.83 0.30
CA MET A 181 12.65 10.43 0.20
C MET A 181 13.59 9.92 1.31
N GLY A 182 13.01 9.59 2.48
CA GLY A 182 13.75 8.98 3.56
C GLY A 182 14.29 7.60 3.16
N ASP A 183 13.43 6.72 2.63
CA ASP A 183 13.85 5.40 2.16
C ASP A 183 14.85 5.49 1.00
N GLN A 184 14.66 6.46 0.08
CA GLN A 184 15.65 6.70 -0.99
C GLN A 184 17.05 6.96 -0.43
N ARG A 185 17.18 7.85 0.55
CA ARG A 185 18.48 8.17 1.18
C ARG A 185 19.08 6.93 1.85
N ASP A 186 18.28 6.20 2.62
CA ASP A 186 18.74 5.01 3.33
C ASP A 186 19.22 3.91 2.36
N TYR A 187 18.52 3.70 1.24
CA TYR A 187 18.96 2.75 0.23
C TYR A 187 20.22 3.22 -0.51
N GLN A 188 20.38 4.52 -0.77
CA GLN A 188 21.60 5.07 -1.36
C GLN A 188 22.79 4.92 -0.40
N GLU A 189 22.59 5.12 0.90
CA GLU A 189 23.61 4.91 1.92
C GLU A 189 23.98 3.43 2.09
N LEU A 190 22.97 2.54 1.98
CA LEU A 190 23.18 1.08 2.08
C LEU A 190 23.95 0.53 0.87
N LEU A 191 23.78 1.11 -0.29
CA LEU A 191 24.30 0.65 -1.58
C LEU A 191 25.08 1.75 -2.31
N PRO A 192 26.17 2.28 -1.72
CA PRO A 192 26.89 3.45 -2.25
C PRO A 192 27.53 3.18 -3.62
N ASP A 193 27.87 1.93 -3.91
CA ASP A 193 28.53 1.50 -5.15
C ASP A 193 27.54 0.93 -6.19
N ALA A 194 26.23 0.96 -5.92
CA ALA A 194 25.26 0.45 -6.87
C ALA A 194 25.16 1.37 -8.10
N THR A 195 25.14 0.76 -9.28
CA THR A 195 24.87 1.48 -10.55
C THR A 195 23.39 1.77 -10.75
N THR A 196 22.54 1.13 -9.97
CA THR A 196 21.09 1.31 -9.96
C THR A 196 20.72 2.74 -9.58
N TRP A 197 19.93 3.40 -10.41
CA TRP A 197 19.40 4.71 -10.06
C TRP A 197 18.26 4.56 -9.03
N ILE A 198 18.47 5.07 -7.81
CA ILE A 198 17.47 5.04 -6.73
C ILE A 198 16.77 6.39 -6.67
N THR A 199 15.46 6.40 -6.88
CA THR A 199 14.62 7.61 -6.87
C THR A 199 13.27 7.33 -6.24
N ALA A 200 12.82 8.15 -5.29
CA ALA A 200 11.54 7.96 -4.64
C ALA A 200 10.37 8.46 -5.50
N ILE A 201 9.31 7.66 -5.60
CA ILE A 201 8.02 8.10 -6.14
C ILE A 201 6.92 7.60 -5.20
N PRO A 202 6.16 8.49 -4.54
CA PRO A 202 5.10 8.08 -3.63
C PRO A 202 3.92 7.47 -4.40
N ASN A 203 3.08 6.73 -3.69
CA ASN A 203 1.82 6.28 -4.23
C ASN A 203 0.88 7.45 -4.52
N ALA A 204 0.10 7.35 -5.59
CA ALA A 204 -0.91 8.34 -5.92
C ALA A 204 -2.20 8.15 -5.09
N LEU A 205 -2.96 9.22 -4.95
CA LEU A 205 -4.34 9.17 -4.47
C LEU A 205 -5.18 8.23 -5.33
N SER A 206 -6.06 7.47 -4.67
CA SER A 206 -6.93 6.48 -5.34
C SER A 206 -8.24 7.07 -5.87
N TRP A 207 -8.52 8.35 -5.58
CA TRP A 207 -9.69 9.09 -6.04
C TRP A 207 -9.38 10.58 -6.22
N PRO A 208 -10.24 11.33 -6.93
CA PRO A 208 -10.03 12.75 -7.17
C PRO A 208 -9.94 13.56 -5.89
N ILE A 209 -9.14 14.63 -5.92
CA ILE A 209 -9.09 15.64 -4.87
C ILE A 209 -10.38 16.44 -4.90
N ALA A 210 -10.94 16.74 -3.74
CA ALA A 210 -12.15 17.52 -3.62
C ALA A 210 -11.93 18.99 -4.06
N ASP A 211 -12.93 19.59 -4.71
CA ASP A 211 -12.86 21.00 -5.12
C ASP A 211 -12.79 21.97 -3.92
N ARG A 212 -13.28 21.55 -2.77
CA ARG A 212 -13.32 22.35 -1.54
C ARG A 212 -13.02 21.48 -0.33
N ALA A 213 -12.32 22.05 0.64
CA ALA A 213 -12.06 21.38 1.91
C ALA A 213 -13.38 21.03 2.63
N ALA A 214 -13.34 19.94 3.39
CA ALA A 214 -14.44 19.53 4.26
C ALA A 214 -14.84 20.68 5.21
N PRO A 215 -16.11 20.83 5.57
CA PRO A 215 -16.55 21.93 6.44
C PRO A 215 -16.00 21.84 7.88
N VAL A 216 -15.55 20.66 8.30
CA VAL A 216 -14.90 20.30 9.58
C VAL A 216 -15.67 20.79 10.83
N VAL A 217 -16.99 20.91 10.70
CA VAL A 217 -17.88 21.38 11.77
C VAL A 217 -18.47 20.25 12.60
N ASP A 218 -18.60 19.05 12.02
CA ASP A 218 -19.10 17.88 12.72
C ASP A 218 -18.06 17.43 13.77
N LYS A 219 -18.55 17.08 14.95
CA LYS A 219 -17.68 16.71 16.08
C LYS A 219 -17.28 15.24 15.99
N VAL A 220 -16.60 14.88 14.89
CA VAL A 220 -16.16 13.51 14.60
C VAL A 220 -14.66 13.48 14.36
N VAL A 221 -13.97 12.70 15.17
CA VAL A 221 -12.63 12.20 14.87
C VAL A 221 -12.81 10.89 14.11
N VAL A 222 -12.15 10.75 12.98
CA VAL A 222 -12.20 9.54 12.16
C VAL A 222 -10.83 8.91 12.04
N ALA A 223 -10.80 7.59 12.06
CA ALA A 223 -9.62 6.77 11.73
C ALA A 223 -10.03 5.67 10.77
N ALA A 224 -9.12 5.26 9.90
CA ALA A 224 -9.41 4.21 8.91
C ALA A 224 -8.18 3.34 8.65
N GLY A 225 -8.42 2.03 8.46
CA GLY A 225 -7.38 1.07 8.13
C GLY A 225 -7.78 -0.36 8.48
N ARG A 226 -6.93 -1.32 8.11
CA ARG A 226 -7.12 -2.71 8.56
C ARG A 226 -7.00 -2.76 10.09
N LEU A 227 -7.91 -3.47 10.75
CA LEU A 227 -7.86 -3.64 12.20
C LEU A 227 -6.83 -4.73 12.55
N GLU A 228 -5.56 -4.43 12.30
CA GLU A 228 -4.40 -5.26 12.56
C GLU A 228 -3.48 -4.56 13.58
N GLU A 229 -2.63 -5.32 14.27
CA GLU A 229 -1.72 -4.84 15.31
C GLU A 229 -0.93 -3.60 14.85
N GLN A 230 -0.37 -3.64 13.64
CA GLN A 230 0.39 -2.56 13.01
C GLN A 230 -0.30 -1.19 13.05
N LYS A 231 -1.63 -1.15 13.00
CA LYS A 231 -2.42 0.11 12.98
C LYS A 231 -2.67 0.69 14.38
N ALA A 232 -2.40 -0.08 15.42
CA ALA A 232 -2.43 0.31 16.81
C ALA A 232 -3.67 1.14 17.22
N PHE A 233 -4.86 0.70 16.79
CA PHE A 233 -6.10 1.39 17.13
C PHE A 233 -6.43 1.33 18.62
N ASP A 234 -5.87 0.37 19.37
CA ASP A 234 -5.93 0.32 20.83
C ASP A 234 -5.25 1.53 21.46
N ARG A 235 -4.11 1.97 20.91
CA ARG A 235 -3.42 3.19 21.32
C ARG A 235 -4.27 4.44 21.05
N LEU A 236 -4.90 4.53 19.86
CA LEU A 236 -5.81 5.63 19.53
C LEU A 236 -7.01 5.69 20.50
N ILE A 237 -7.64 4.54 20.80
CA ILE A 237 -8.78 4.46 21.70
C ILE A 237 -8.36 4.90 23.12
N THR A 238 -7.17 4.50 23.57
CA THR A 238 -6.62 4.86 24.88
C THR A 238 -6.34 6.36 24.97
N ALA A 239 -5.70 6.95 23.95
CA ALA A 239 -5.43 8.39 23.89
C ALA A 239 -6.71 9.24 23.79
N TYR A 240 -7.77 8.70 23.16
CA TYR A 240 -9.06 9.38 23.02
C TYR A 240 -9.92 9.28 24.29
N ALA A 241 -9.79 8.23 25.09
CA ALA A 241 -10.66 7.95 26.23
C ALA A 241 -10.80 9.12 27.25
N PRO A 242 -9.73 9.84 27.65
CA PRO A 242 -9.84 10.99 28.56
C PRO A 242 -10.69 12.14 27.99
N LEU A 243 -10.79 12.25 26.67
CA LEU A 243 -11.51 13.33 25.98
C LEU A 243 -13.03 13.14 26.02
N VAL A 244 -13.51 11.93 26.25
CA VAL A 244 -14.95 11.60 26.28
C VAL A 244 -15.68 12.38 27.38
N ALA A 245 -15.08 12.52 28.55
CA ALA A 245 -15.68 13.25 29.67
C ALA A 245 -15.60 14.77 29.47
N SER A 246 -14.45 15.29 29.00
CA SER A 246 -14.20 16.72 28.86
C SER A 246 -14.84 17.30 27.59
N ARG A 247 -15.14 16.49 26.57
CA ARG A 247 -15.71 16.92 25.28
C ARG A 247 -16.87 16.02 24.85
N PRO A 248 -17.98 16.00 25.59
CA PRO A 248 -19.06 15.01 25.43
C PRO A 248 -19.79 15.09 24.07
N GLY A 249 -19.59 16.19 23.31
CA GLY A 249 -20.16 16.33 21.95
C GLY A 249 -19.38 15.58 20.87
N TRP A 250 -18.12 15.19 21.13
CA TRP A 250 -17.27 14.52 20.16
C TRP A 250 -17.43 13.00 20.19
N ARG A 251 -17.19 12.36 19.04
CA ARG A 251 -17.09 10.90 18.91
C ARG A 251 -15.88 10.50 18.07
N LEU A 252 -15.42 9.26 18.28
CA LEU A 252 -14.38 8.62 17.47
C LEU A 252 -15.04 7.50 16.66
N ASP A 253 -14.94 7.59 15.35
CA ASP A 253 -15.41 6.56 14.41
C ASP A 253 -14.21 5.88 13.75
N ILE A 254 -14.07 4.55 13.91
CA ILE A 254 -12.97 3.77 13.36
C ILE A 254 -13.53 2.88 12.25
N TYR A 255 -13.04 3.07 11.02
CA TYR A 255 -13.43 2.31 9.84
C TYR A 255 -12.40 1.25 9.49
N GLY A 256 -12.87 0.04 9.23
CA GLY A 256 -12.05 -1.09 8.80
C GLY A 256 -12.49 -2.42 9.39
N SER A 257 -11.80 -3.47 9.00
CA SER A 257 -11.97 -4.83 9.49
C SER A 257 -10.60 -5.47 9.69
N GLY A 258 -10.51 -6.49 10.54
CA GLY A 258 -9.27 -7.21 10.80
C GLY A 258 -9.30 -8.02 12.08
N SER A 259 -8.21 -8.70 12.37
CA SER A 259 -8.05 -9.65 13.46
C SER A 259 -8.16 -9.01 14.85
N GLU A 260 -7.82 -7.72 14.98
CA GLU A 260 -7.85 -6.98 16.24
C GLU A 260 -9.27 -6.55 16.69
N MET A 261 -10.30 -6.68 15.83
CA MET A 261 -11.66 -6.23 16.16
C MET A 261 -12.18 -6.75 17.52
N PRO A 262 -12.01 -8.02 17.91
CA PRO A 262 -12.48 -8.50 19.22
C PRO A 262 -11.72 -7.87 20.39
N LYS A 263 -10.41 -7.61 20.25
CA LYS A 263 -9.58 -6.94 21.25
C LYS A 263 -10.03 -5.49 21.43
N LEU A 264 -10.23 -4.76 20.34
CA LEU A 264 -10.69 -3.36 20.38
C LEU A 264 -12.08 -3.22 21.01
N ARG A 265 -13.03 -4.12 20.74
CA ARG A 265 -14.35 -4.14 21.40
C ARG A 265 -14.25 -4.33 22.89
N ARG A 266 -13.36 -5.22 23.35
CA ARG A 266 -13.11 -5.43 24.79
C ARG A 266 -12.54 -4.16 25.43
N LEU A 267 -11.55 -3.52 24.79
CA LEU A 267 -10.93 -2.29 25.28
C LEU A 267 -11.94 -1.15 25.40
N ILE A 268 -12.78 -0.92 24.38
CA ILE A 268 -13.85 0.09 24.41
C ILE A 268 -14.79 -0.14 25.61
N LYS A 269 -15.15 -1.40 25.88
CA LYS A 269 -15.98 -1.77 27.04
C LYS A 269 -15.25 -1.53 28.37
N GLN A 270 -13.99 -1.93 28.48
CA GLN A 270 -13.17 -1.75 29.68
C GLN A 270 -12.99 -0.28 30.05
N LEU A 271 -12.76 0.57 29.06
CA LEU A 271 -12.63 2.02 29.24
C LEU A 271 -13.98 2.75 29.42
N GLY A 272 -15.11 2.06 29.24
CA GLY A 272 -16.44 2.66 29.38
C GLY A 272 -16.80 3.69 28.32
N VAL A 273 -16.11 3.71 27.17
CA VAL A 273 -16.24 4.75 26.13
C VAL A 273 -17.18 4.37 24.97
N GLY A 274 -17.87 3.24 25.05
CA GLY A 274 -18.67 2.69 23.94
C GLY A 274 -19.81 3.58 23.41
N ARG A 275 -20.19 4.63 24.14
CA ARG A 275 -21.15 5.62 23.65
C ARG A 275 -20.51 6.66 22.69
N ARG A 276 -19.20 6.74 22.66
CA ARG A 276 -18.43 7.75 21.93
C ARG A 276 -17.37 7.19 20.99
N VAL A 277 -17.01 5.93 21.12
CA VAL A 277 -16.07 5.22 20.25
C VAL A 277 -16.80 4.10 19.55
N THR A 278 -16.78 4.11 18.22
CA THR A 278 -17.52 3.12 17.41
C THR A 278 -16.62 2.50 16.34
N LEU A 279 -16.59 1.17 16.30
CA LEU A 279 -16.01 0.40 15.19
C LEU A 279 -17.06 0.27 14.09
N ARG A 280 -16.88 0.98 12.96
CA ARG A 280 -17.87 1.12 11.88
C ARG A 280 -17.84 -0.01 10.86
N GLY A 281 -16.78 -0.84 10.87
CA GLY A 281 -16.55 -1.82 9.81
C GLY A 281 -16.02 -1.19 8.53
N HIS A 282 -16.03 -1.96 7.44
CA HIS A 282 -15.58 -1.50 6.13
C HIS A 282 -16.57 -0.55 5.47
N SER A 283 -16.08 0.44 4.74
CA SER A 283 -16.89 1.34 3.92
C SER A 283 -16.33 1.46 2.51
N ASN A 284 -17.21 1.35 1.52
CA ASN A 284 -16.88 1.60 0.11
C ASN A 284 -17.03 3.09 -0.29
N GLN A 285 -17.47 3.94 0.66
CA GLN A 285 -17.74 5.36 0.44
C GLN A 285 -16.84 6.26 1.32
N MET A 286 -15.57 5.86 1.49
CA MET A 286 -14.64 6.60 2.35
C MET A 286 -14.52 8.09 2.02
N PRO A 287 -14.51 8.56 0.75
CA PRO A 287 -14.48 9.99 0.47
C PRO A 287 -15.66 10.75 1.09
N ALA A 288 -16.87 10.21 1.00
CA ALA A 288 -18.06 10.82 1.59
C ALA A 288 -18.03 10.79 3.13
N VAL A 289 -17.56 9.68 3.71
CA VAL A 289 -17.36 9.55 5.17
C VAL A 289 -16.39 10.60 5.68
N LEU A 290 -15.22 10.72 5.05
CA LEU A 290 -14.20 11.70 5.44
C LEU A 290 -14.71 13.13 5.38
N ARG A 291 -15.46 13.51 4.33
CA ARG A 291 -16.06 14.85 4.21
C ARG A 291 -17.04 15.20 5.32
N GLY A 292 -17.65 14.20 5.97
CA GLY A 292 -18.55 14.37 7.12
C GLY A 292 -17.83 14.34 8.48
N CYS A 293 -16.49 14.46 8.50
CA CYS A 293 -15.70 14.42 9.73
C CYS A 293 -14.96 15.75 9.95
N ALA A 294 -14.33 15.89 11.12
CA ALA A 294 -13.64 17.13 11.48
C ALA A 294 -12.11 16.95 11.65
N ILE A 295 -11.65 15.77 12.04
CA ILE A 295 -10.24 15.46 12.32
C ILE A 295 -9.99 14.03 11.87
N PHE A 296 -8.90 13.79 11.14
CA PHE A 296 -8.39 12.45 10.89
C PHE A 296 -7.30 12.10 11.92
N ALA A 297 -7.36 10.90 12.48
CA ALA A 297 -6.37 10.41 13.44
C ALA A 297 -5.70 9.12 12.93
N MET A 298 -4.37 9.05 12.98
CA MET A 298 -3.60 7.88 12.62
C MET A 298 -2.67 7.46 13.77
N SER A 299 -2.80 6.24 14.22
CA SER A 299 -2.03 5.69 15.36
C SER A 299 -1.04 4.60 14.98
N SER A 300 -0.80 4.37 13.70
CA SER A 300 0.05 3.28 13.21
C SER A 300 1.45 3.30 13.81
N GLU A 301 1.99 2.13 14.12
CA GLU A 301 3.38 1.95 14.57
C GLU A 301 4.38 1.90 13.41
N ARG A 302 3.90 1.59 12.21
CA ARG A 302 4.71 1.52 10.98
C ARG A 302 3.83 1.62 9.74
N GLU A 303 4.36 2.29 8.72
CA GLU A 303 3.74 2.41 7.40
C GLU A 303 4.80 2.22 6.30
N GLY A 304 4.38 1.71 5.15
CA GLY A 304 5.18 1.82 3.94
C GLY A 304 5.02 3.21 3.33
N PHE A 305 3.75 3.56 3.11
CA PHE A 305 3.31 4.92 2.79
C PHE A 305 1.86 5.10 3.27
N PRO A 306 1.55 6.13 4.04
CA PRO A 306 0.28 6.23 4.75
C PRO A 306 -0.86 6.74 3.85
N MET A 307 -1.37 5.88 2.96
CA MET A 307 -2.45 6.21 2.03
C MET A 307 -3.65 6.87 2.70
N VAL A 308 -3.97 6.47 3.93
CA VAL A 308 -5.10 7.03 4.67
C VAL A 308 -4.91 8.51 5.03
N LEU A 309 -3.65 8.98 5.18
CA LEU A 309 -3.36 10.42 5.34
C LEU A 309 -3.58 11.15 4.02
N LEU A 310 -3.17 10.60 2.88
CA LEU A 310 -3.49 11.17 1.57
C LEU A 310 -5.00 11.24 1.34
N GLU A 311 -5.70 10.20 1.73
CA GLU A 311 -7.15 10.09 1.64
C GLU A 311 -7.84 11.21 2.47
N ALA A 312 -7.38 11.45 3.70
CA ALA A 312 -7.85 12.55 4.53
C ALA A 312 -7.49 13.93 3.95
N MET A 313 -6.27 14.07 3.46
CA MET A 313 -5.75 15.27 2.81
C MET A 313 -6.56 15.65 1.58
N SER A 314 -6.96 14.67 0.75
CA SER A 314 -7.72 14.89 -0.48
C SER A 314 -9.10 15.52 -0.31
N VAL A 315 -9.65 15.45 0.89
CA VAL A 315 -10.92 16.12 1.26
C VAL A 315 -10.71 17.31 2.21
N GLY A 316 -9.44 17.65 2.51
CA GLY A 316 -9.11 18.80 3.35
C GLY A 316 -9.44 18.58 4.84
N LEU A 317 -9.17 17.38 5.38
CA LEU A 317 -9.23 17.16 6.82
C LEU A 317 -7.88 17.48 7.48
N PRO A 318 -7.86 18.21 8.60
CA PRO A 318 -6.67 18.29 9.45
C PRO A 318 -6.38 16.92 10.06
N MET A 319 -5.11 16.60 10.19
CA MET A 319 -4.65 15.29 10.59
C MET A 319 -3.89 15.32 11.91
N VAL A 320 -4.00 14.27 12.71
CA VAL A 320 -3.11 13.99 13.85
C VAL A 320 -2.53 12.59 13.65
N ALA A 321 -1.21 12.48 13.58
CA ALA A 321 -0.55 11.20 13.39
C ALA A 321 0.70 11.08 14.25
N TYR A 322 1.03 9.86 14.69
CA TYR A 322 2.37 9.57 15.19
C TYR A 322 3.37 9.55 14.05
N ASP A 323 4.57 10.04 14.32
CA ASP A 323 5.71 9.97 13.40
C ASP A 323 6.36 8.58 13.46
N CYS A 324 5.60 7.59 13.00
CA CYS A 324 6.12 6.24 12.90
C CYS A 324 7.06 6.08 11.68
N PRO A 325 8.04 5.17 11.71
CA PRO A 325 8.84 4.83 10.55
C PRO A 325 7.99 4.11 9.48
N ARG A 326 7.97 4.51 8.19
CA ARG A 326 8.21 5.85 7.65
C ARG A 326 6.92 6.36 7.04
N GLY A 327 6.92 7.57 6.46
CA GLY A 327 5.82 8.05 5.63
C GLY A 327 5.01 9.18 6.24
N PRO A 328 4.61 9.18 7.54
CA PRO A 328 3.84 10.29 8.09
C PRO A 328 4.51 11.65 7.90
N ALA A 329 5.80 11.77 8.21
CA ALA A 329 6.59 13.00 8.03
C ALA A 329 6.76 13.43 6.55
N GLU A 330 6.54 12.53 5.58
CA GLU A 330 6.57 12.88 4.15
C GLU A 330 5.27 13.56 3.69
N VAL A 331 4.18 13.29 4.38
CA VAL A 331 2.83 13.75 4.04
C VAL A 331 2.38 14.89 4.94
N LEU A 332 2.70 14.80 6.25
CA LEU A 332 2.19 15.67 7.28
C LEU A 332 3.26 16.69 7.68
N ARG A 333 2.96 17.97 7.52
CA ARG A 333 3.77 19.10 7.95
C ARG A 333 3.22 19.62 9.27
N ASP A 334 3.96 19.39 10.38
CA ASP A 334 3.50 19.78 11.72
C ASP A 334 3.15 21.27 11.80
N GLY A 335 2.01 21.56 12.41
CA GLY A 335 1.49 22.93 12.56
C GLY A 335 0.91 23.54 11.28
N VAL A 336 1.00 22.86 10.12
CA VAL A 336 0.57 23.41 8.82
C VAL A 336 -0.68 22.69 8.30
N ASN A 337 -0.58 21.38 8.02
CA ASN A 337 -1.71 20.57 7.53
C ASN A 337 -2.22 19.56 8.57
N GLY A 338 -1.63 19.55 9.77
CA GLY A 338 -1.99 18.71 10.90
C GLY A 338 -0.95 18.77 12.02
N ARG A 339 -0.97 17.76 12.88
CA ARG A 339 -0.03 17.56 13.99
C ARG A 339 0.74 16.25 13.80
N LEU A 340 2.05 16.31 13.72
CA LEU A 340 2.95 15.17 13.68
C LEU A 340 3.55 14.97 15.06
N ILE A 341 3.22 13.86 15.70
CA ILE A 341 3.53 13.60 17.10
C ILE A 341 4.67 12.58 17.18
N PRO A 342 5.72 12.82 18.00
CA PRO A 342 6.75 11.82 18.21
C PRO A 342 6.15 10.47 18.58
N ASP A 343 6.67 9.40 17.97
CA ASP A 343 6.15 8.06 18.25
C ASP A 343 6.34 7.71 19.73
N GLY A 344 5.29 7.20 20.39
CA GLY A 344 5.27 6.92 21.81
C GLY A 344 4.76 8.05 22.71
N ASP A 345 4.59 9.28 22.23
CA ASP A 345 4.08 10.39 23.03
C ASP A 345 2.54 10.48 22.99
N ASP A 346 1.89 9.61 23.76
CA ASP A 346 0.42 9.56 23.83
C ASP A 346 -0.18 10.83 24.49
N ALA A 347 0.58 11.49 25.35
CA ALA A 347 0.15 12.74 25.96
C ALA A 347 0.11 13.89 24.95
N ALA A 348 1.14 14.03 24.12
CA ALA A 348 1.16 14.99 23.02
C ALA A 348 0.09 14.69 21.99
N PHE A 349 -0.18 13.40 21.67
CA PHE A 349 -1.26 13.01 20.76
C PHE A 349 -2.65 13.45 21.30
N THR A 350 -2.91 13.19 22.58
CA THR A 350 -4.15 13.63 23.25
C THR A 350 -4.26 15.17 23.27
N ALA A 351 -3.15 15.88 23.50
CA ALA A 351 -3.12 17.35 23.48
C ALA A 351 -3.39 17.89 22.06
N ALA A 352 -2.83 17.29 21.02
CA ALA A 352 -3.08 17.68 19.64
C ALA A 352 -4.55 17.46 19.22
N LEU A 353 -5.15 16.33 19.60
CA LEU A 353 -6.58 16.11 19.40
C LEU A 353 -7.41 17.20 20.13
N THR A 354 -7.04 17.52 21.38
CA THR A 354 -7.68 18.55 22.19
C THR A 354 -7.67 19.89 21.50
N GLU A 355 -6.51 20.33 21.04
CA GLU A 355 -6.32 21.62 20.33
C GLU A 355 -7.24 21.72 19.11
N LEU A 356 -7.24 20.66 18.27
CA LEU A 356 -8.09 20.61 17.09
C LEU A 356 -9.60 20.51 17.41
N MET A 357 -9.97 19.80 18.49
CA MET A 357 -11.37 19.76 18.92
C MET A 357 -11.88 21.12 19.38
N ASP A 358 -11.04 21.92 20.03
CA ASP A 358 -11.42 23.19 20.63
C ASP A 358 -11.47 24.35 19.61
N SER A 359 -10.75 24.25 18.46
CA SER A 359 -10.69 25.33 17.47
C SER A 359 -11.17 24.89 16.08
N VAL A 360 -12.36 25.33 15.69
CA VAL A 360 -12.88 25.13 14.31
C VAL A 360 -12.05 25.93 13.30
N GLU A 361 -11.54 27.08 13.70
CA GLU A 361 -10.72 27.91 12.81
C GLU A 361 -9.38 27.25 12.48
N LEU A 362 -8.72 26.67 13.49
CA LEU A 362 -7.50 25.90 13.27
C LEU A 362 -7.75 24.68 12.36
N ARG A 363 -8.89 23.97 12.57
CA ARG A 363 -9.27 22.87 11.68
C ARG A 363 -9.45 23.31 10.24
N ARG A 364 -10.09 24.45 10.00
CA ARG A 364 -10.28 25.02 8.65
C ARG A 364 -8.95 25.41 8.01
N GLN A 365 -8.08 26.07 8.76
CA GLN A 365 -6.76 26.49 8.31
C GLN A 365 -5.91 25.27 7.90
N MET A 366 -5.78 24.29 8.78
CA MET A 366 -4.99 23.07 8.51
C MET A 366 -5.64 22.21 7.41
N GLY A 367 -6.99 22.13 7.37
CA GLY A 367 -7.70 21.41 6.33
C GLY A 367 -7.52 22.04 4.95
N ALA A 368 -7.51 23.37 4.84
CA ALA A 368 -7.22 24.06 3.58
C ALA A 368 -5.78 23.80 3.11
N ALA A 369 -4.80 23.81 4.03
CA ALA A 369 -3.41 23.49 3.73
C ALA A 369 -3.27 22.00 3.29
N ALA A 370 -3.97 21.09 3.97
CA ALA A 370 -3.99 19.68 3.61
C ALA A 370 -4.51 19.46 2.17
N LEU A 371 -5.64 20.12 1.83
CA LEU A 371 -6.21 20.05 0.48
C LEU A 371 -5.25 20.57 -0.59
N ALA A 372 -4.57 21.68 -0.33
CA ALA A 372 -3.57 22.25 -1.23
C ALA A 372 -2.39 21.29 -1.45
N ASP A 373 -1.89 20.68 -0.39
CA ASP A 373 -0.78 19.72 -0.44
C ASP A 373 -1.14 18.41 -1.18
N ALA A 374 -2.43 18.03 -1.20
CA ALA A 374 -2.92 16.84 -1.88
C ALA A 374 -2.59 16.82 -3.38
N ALA A 375 -2.43 17.99 -4.03
CA ALA A 375 -2.11 18.10 -5.45
C ALA A 375 -0.80 17.37 -5.82
N ALA A 376 0.19 17.36 -4.92
CA ALA A 376 1.47 16.66 -5.12
C ALA A 376 1.32 15.12 -5.21
N TYR A 377 0.20 14.59 -4.75
CA TYR A 377 -0.12 13.16 -4.75
C TYR A 377 -1.25 12.81 -5.70
N SER A 378 -1.69 13.76 -6.53
CA SER A 378 -2.68 13.49 -7.57
C SER A 378 -2.12 12.49 -8.59
N MET A 379 -2.99 11.66 -9.16
CA MET A 379 -2.57 10.67 -10.14
C MET A 379 -1.83 11.30 -11.34
N PRO A 380 -2.30 12.41 -11.95
CA PRO A 380 -1.55 13.05 -13.03
C PRO A 380 -0.14 13.47 -12.63
N HIS A 381 0.04 14.01 -11.41
CA HIS A 381 1.35 14.40 -10.92
C HIS A 381 2.29 13.19 -10.75
N ILE A 382 1.77 12.10 -10.19
CA ILE A 382 2.56 10.86 -10.00
C ILE A 382 2.88 10.19 -11.34
N VAL A 383 1.93 10.17 -12.29
CA VAL A 383 2.17 9.66 -13.66
C VAL A 383 3.32 10.42 -14.32
N THR A 384 3.32 11.77 -14.26
CA THR A 384 4.42 12.59 -14.80
C THR A 384 5.79 12.20 -14.21
N ARG A 385 5.85 11.86 -12.92
CA ARG A 385 7.10 11.38 -12.28
C ARG A 385 7.54 10.02 -12.82
N TRP A 386 6.59 9.11 -13.06
CA TRP A 386 6.86 7.82 -13.67
C TRP A 386 7.30 7.97 -15.13
N GLU A 387 6.64 8.82 -15.91
CA GLU A 387 7.02 9.13 -17.28
C GLU A 387 8.46 9.68 -17.36
N ALA A 388 8.86 10.51 -16.40
CA ALA A 388 10.24 11.00 -16.33
C ALA A 388 11.25 9.86 -16.07
N VAL A 389 10.89 8.86 -15.24
CA VAL A 389 11.72 7.65 -15.06
C VAL A 389 11.80 6.85 -16.34
N PHE A 390 10.68 6.60 -17.00
CA PHE A 390 10.66 5.83 -18.26
C PHE A 390 11.41 6.55 -19.38
N ALA A 391 11.23 7.86 -19.52
CA ALA A 391 11.96 8.68 -20.51
C ALA A 391 13.48 8.60 -20.32
N ARG A 392 13.97 8.58 -19.06
CA ARG A 392 15.40 8.39 -18.78
C ARG A 392 15.92 7.00 -19.19
N LEU A 393 15.03 6.01 -19.24
CA LEU A 393 15.33 4.65 -19.73
C LEU A 393 15.13 4.52 -21.25
N GLY A 394 14.82 5.62 -21.96
CA GLY A 394 14.55 5.62 -23.40
C GLY A 394 13.15 5.13 -23.78
N VAL A 395 12.24 5.00 -22.81
CA VAL A 395 10.85 4.56 -23.03
C VAL A 395 9.94 5.79 -22.99
N HIS A 396 9.29 6.08 -24.11
CA HIS A 396 8.45 7.27 -24.27
C HIS A 396 7.00 6.89 -24.56
N PRO A 397 6.03 7.73 -24.19
CA PRO A 397 4.65 7.48 -24.53
C PRO A 397 4.45 7.50 -26.05
N GLU A 398 3.54 6.66 -26.52
CA GLU A 398 3.12 6.72 -27.91
C GLU A 398 2.39 8.04 -28.17
N PRO A 399 2.61 8.68 -29.33
CA PRO A 399 1.87 9.88 -29.68
C PRO A 399 0.37 9.56 -29.72
N ALA A 400 -0.44 10.35 -29.01
CA ALA A 400 -1.88 10.19 -29.01
C ALA A 400 -2.39 10.13 -30.46
N VAL A 401 -2.95 8.99 -30.85
CA VAL A 401 -3.65 8.89 -32.14
C VAL A 401 -4.85 9.83 -32.06
N ARG A 402 -4.76 10.96 -32.79
CA ARG A 402 -5.82 11.98 -32.87
C ARG A 402 -6.98 11.48 -33.72
#